data_95ccd417e8fc0c9794989b0813c9af58
#
_entry.id   95ccd417e8fc0c9794989b0813c9af58
#
_cell.length_a   1.000
_cell.length_b   1.000
_cell.length_c   1.000
_cell.angle_alpha   90.00
_cell.angle_beta   90.00
_cell.angle_gamma   90.00
#
_symmetry.space_group_name_H-M   'P 1'
#
loop_
_entity.id
_entity.type
_entity.pdbx_description
1 polymer ?
#
loop_
_entity_poly.entity_id
_entity_poly.type
_entity_poly.pdbx_seq_one_letter_code
_entity_poly.pdbx_strand_id
1 'polypeptide(L)'
;YTGEVKGKSERSGFFMFMFRMHRWLLDSMNPGGEGIFWGKMIVGVSTLMFVVVLISGIIVWWPRTRKALKNSLKISGTKGWKRFWYDLHVAGGMYALIFLLAMALTGLTWSFPWYRTAFYKVFGVEVQQRAAQGHEQKSDAQKRDTKLAAHREKKREGNEVRKGERSGRPEGRRNNREHAKNRNTGEYTGEQPDSKGRPENNHSDIYLVTSPFVYWQEIYDKLRRQNPEYKQISISSGTASVSFNRFGNQRASDRYSFNTDNGEFTETSLYQHQDKSGKIRGWIYSVHVGNWGGMFTRILTFIAALLGAALPLTGYYLWIKRLIKVLK
;
A
#
# COMPACT_ATOMS: atom_id res chain seq x y z
N TYR A 1 12.04 -24.74 -1.97
CA TYR A 1 11.74 -23.79 -0.87
C TYR A 1 12.32 -24.41 0.42
N THR A 2 13.50 -23.97 0.81
CA THR A 2 14.24 -24.48 1.98
C THR A 2 13.83 -23.76 3.28
N GLY A 3 12.96 -22.73 3.22
CA GLY A 3 12.65 -21.87 4.35
C GLY A 3 13.77 -20.91 4.77
N GLU A 4 14.88 -20.91 4.03
CA GLU A 4 16.03 -20.05 4.30
C GLU A 4 15.68 -18.58 4.08
N VAL A 5 15.80 -17.77 5.12
CA VAL A 5 15.59 -16.30 5.05
C VAL A 5 16.83 -15.67 4.44
N LYS A 6 16.78 -15.35 3.14
CA LYS A 6 17.89 -14.71 2.41
C LYS A 6 18.08 -13.23 2.73
N GLY A 7 17.12 -12.59 3.38
CA GLY A 7 17.19 -11.20 3.77
C GLY A 7 15.86 -10.46 3.62
N LYS A 8 15.84 -9.23 4.08
CA LYS A 8 14.70 -8.31 3.92
C LYS A 8 14.69 -7.75 2.50
N SER A 9 13.57 -7.91 1.77
CA SER A 9 13.39 -7.25 0.48
C SER A 9 13.27 -5.75 0.69
N GLU A 10 14.32 -5.00 0.41
CA GLU A 10 14.30 -3.55 0.46
C GLU A 10 13.79 -3.00 -0.87
N ARG A 11 12.81 -2.12 -0.79
CA ARG A 11 12.37 -1.36 -1.95
C ARG A 11 13.43 -0.32 -2.28
N SER A 12 13.80 -0.20 -3.56
CA SER A 12 14.73 0.83 -4.01
C SER A 12 14.31 2.21 -3.49
N GLY A 13 15.24 2.94 -2.87
CA GLY A 13 15.01 4.29 -2.32
C GLY A 13 14.45 5.25 -3.37
N PHE A 14 14.91 5.14 -4.61
CA PHE A 14 14.41 5.92 -5.75
C PHE A 14 12.92 5.68 -6.01
N PHE A 15 12.48 4.43 -6.11
CA PHE A 15 11.07 4.14 -6.32
C PHE A 15 10.20 4.58 -5.16
N MET A 16 10.69 4.46 -3.92
CA MET A 16 9.97 4.94 -2.75
C MET A 16 9.84 6.46 -2.74
N PHE A 17 10.90 7.18 -3.11
CA PHE A 17 10.88 8.64 -3.28
C PHE A 17 9.86 9.06 -4.33
N MET A 18 9.89 8.48 -5.54
CA MET A 18 8.95 8.79 -6.61
C MET A 18 7.49 8.45 -6.23
N PHE A 19 7.28 7.33 -5.54
CA PHE A 19 5.97 6.96 -5.04
C PHE A 19 5.41 7.96 -4.03
N ARG A 20 6.24 8.42 -3.08
CA ARG A 20 5.86 9.43 -2.06
C ARG A 20 5.62 10.80 -2.71
N MET A 21 6.45 11.20 -3.67
CA MET A 21 6.27 12.43 -4.42
C MET A 21 4.96 12.42 -5.23
N HIS A 22 4.70 11.34 -5.98
CA HIS A 22 3.48 11.21 -6.77
C HIS A 22 2.21 11.24 -5.92
N ARG A 23 2.25 10.65 -4.73
CA ARG A 23 1.05 10.43 -3.94
C ARG A 23 0.71 11.58 -3.00
N TRP A 24 1.71 12.26 -2.45
CA TRP A 24 1.53 13.32 -1.46
C TRP A 24 2.67 14.32 -1.35
N LEU A 25 3.42 14.54 -2.43
CA LEU A 25 4.49 15.53 -2.53
C LEU A 25 5.53 15.42 -1.38
N LEU A 26 5.91 14.20 -1.01
CA LEU A 26 6.87 13.93 0.08
C LEU A 26 6.42 14.39 1.47
N ASP A 27 5.17 14.83 1.62
CA ASP A 27 4.62 15.21 2.92
C ASP A 27 4.73 14.05 3.91
N SER A 28 5.07 14.35 5.16
CA SER A 28 5.22 13.32 6.19
C SER A 28 3.84 12.82 6.62
N MET A 29 3.54 11.56 6.28
CA MET A 29 2.37 10.90 6.85
C MET A 29 2.59 10.73 8.35
N ASN A 30 1.90 11.53 9.15
CA ASN A 30 1.69 11.23 10.56
C ASN A 30 0.36 10.48 10.68
N PRO A 31 0.34 9.13 10.77
CA PRO A 31 -0.89 8.34 10.73
C PRO A 31 -1.83 8.57 11.92
N GLY A 32 -1.45 9.39 12.89
CA GLY A 32 -2.22 9.72 14.08
C GLY A 32 -2.27 11.23 14.38
N GLY A 33 -1.75 12.08 13.49
CA GLY A 33 -1.79 13.55 13.67
C GLY A 33 -3.17 14.12 13.33
N GLU A 34 -3.72 14.90 14.22
CA GLU A 34 -4.87 15.78 13.97
C GLU A 34 -4.42 16.93 13.05
N GLY A 35 -4.36 16.70 11.74
CA GLY A 35 -3.93 17.72 10.80
C GLY A 35 -4.38 17.45 9.38
N ILE A 36 -4.51 18.53 8.60
CA ILE A 36 -4.82 18.45 7.16
C ILE A 36 -3.57 17.90 6.46
N PHE A 37 -3.72 16.82 5.74
CA PHE A 37 -2.68 16.23 4.92
C PHE A 37 -2.52 17.05 3.63
N TRP A 38 -1.73 18.14 3.70
CA TRP A 38 -1.59 19.15 2.65
C TRP A 38 -1.06 18.57 1.35
N GLY A 39 -0.04 17.73 1.40
CA GLY A 39 0.54 17.12 0.21
C GLY A 39 -0.49 16.32 -0.60
N LYS A 40 -1.35 15.56 0.08
CA LYS A 40 -2.44 14.82 -0.55
C LYS A 40 -3.51 15.76 -1.13
N MET A 41 -3.85 16.85 -0.43
CA MET A 41 -4.80 17.85 -0.91
C MET A 41 -4.30 18.53 -2.18
N ILE A 42 -3.04 18.97 -2.20
CA ILE A 42 -2.42 19.61 -3.36
C ILE A 42 -2.43 18.67 -4.57
N VAL A 43 -2.00 17.41 -4.38
CA VAL A 43 -2.04 16.40 -5.46
C VAL A 43 -3.46 16.19 -5.97
N GLY A 44 -4.45 16.10 -5.06
CA GLY A 44 -5.85 15.92 -5.43
C GLY A 44 -6.42 17.09 -6.24
N VAL A 45 -6.22 18.31 -5.76
CA VAL A 45 -6.67 19.54 -6.45
C VAL A 45 -5.97 19.70 -7.80
N SER A 46 -4.65 19.49 -7.85
CA SER A 46 -3.89 19.52 -9.11
C SER A 46 -4.39 18.48 -10.12
N THR A 47 -4.75 17.27 -9.65
CA THR A 47 -5.34 16.24 -10.51
C THR A 47 -6.72 16.65 -11.01
N LEU A 48 -7.55 17.29 -10.18
CA LEU A 48 -8.86 17.82 -10.60
C LEU A 48 -8.70 18.90 -11.69
N MET A 49 -7.79 19.84 -11.48
CA MET A 49 -7.45 20.87 -12.48
C MET A 49 -6.92 20.23 -13.77
N PHE A 50 -6.10 19.19 -13.66
CA PHE A 50 -5.61 18.45 -14.81
C PHE A 50 -6.72 17.80 -15.62
N VAL A 51 -7.75 17.24 -14.98
CA VAL A 51 -8.95 16.71 -15.66
C VAL A 51 -9.67 17.83 -16.44
N VAL A 52 -9.82 19.02 -15.84
CA VAL A 52 -10.44 20.17 -16.52
C VAL A 52 -9.61 20.57 -17.75
N VAL A 53 -8.28 20.60 -17.63
CA VAL A 53 -7.37 20.91 -18.76
C VAL A 53 -7.48 19.86 -19.87
N LEU A 54 -7.54 18.56 -19.54
CA LEU A 54 -7.70 17.49 -20.53
C LEU A 54 -9.03 17.62 -21.29
N ILE A 55 -10.12 17.89 -20.57
CA ILE A 55 -11.45 18.07 -21.20
C ILE A 55 -11.47 19.33 -22.09
N SER A 56 -10.93 20.46 -21.59
CA SER A 56 -10.82 21.67 -22.38
C SER A 56 -9.95 21.48 -23.64
N GLY A 57 -8.90 20.67 -23.54
CA GLY A 57 -8.06 20.27 -24.65
C GLY A 57 -8.83 19.60 -25.79
N ILE A 58 -9.80 18.74 -25.46
CA ILE A 58 -10.68 18.10 -26.45
C ILE A 58 -11.52 19.17 -27.17
N ILE A 59 -12.11 20.09 -26.41
CA ILE A 59 -13.00 21.14 -26.97
C ILE A 59 -12.20 22.04 -27.92
N VAL A 60 -11.02 22.48 -27.51
CA VAL A 60 -10.15 23.35 -28.33
C VAL A 60 -9.64 22.63 -29.58
N TRP A 61 -9.31 21.35 -29.44
CA TRP A 61 -8.78 20.53 -30.53
C TRP A 61 -9.85 20.12 -31.54
N TRP A 62 -11.13 20.11 -31.21
CA TRP A 62 -12.21 19.49 -32.00
C TRP A 62 -12.15 19.86 -33.51
N PRO A 63 -11.79 18.94 -34.40
CA PRO A 63 -11.62 19.22 -35.82
C PRO A 63 -12.99 19.29 -36.51
N ARG A 64 -13.21 20.34 -37.31
CA ARG A 64 -14.46 20.54 -38.03
C ARG A 64 -14.61 19.65 -39.27
N THR A 65 -13.51 19.09 -39.80
CA THR A 65 -13.52 18.27 -41.01
C THR A 65 -12.68 16.99 -40.83
N ARG A 66 -13.04 15.93 -41.56
CA ARG A 66 -12.27 14.66 -41.58
C ARG A 66 -10.81 14.84 -42.02
N LYS A 67 -10.56 15.80 -42.96
CA LYS A 67 -9.22 16.12 -43.43
C LYS A 67 -8.39 16.79 -42.33
N ALA A 68 -8.99 17.73 -41.57
CA ALA A 68 -8.37 18.36 -40.41
C ALA A 68 -8.04 17.31 -39.31
N LEU A 69 -8.96 16.38 -39.04
CA LEU A 69 -8.75 15.28 -38.10
C LEU A 69 -7.51 14.44 -38.48
N LYS A 70 -7.44 13.97 -39.76
CA LYS A 70 -6.28 13.18 -40.21
C LYS A 70 -4.96 13.95 -40.15
N ASN A 71 -4.98 15.25 -40.42
CA ASN A 71 -3.79 16.08 -40.36
C ASN A 71 -3.34 16.40 -38.95
N SER A 72 -4.28 16.61 -38.00
CA SER A 72 -3.96 16.91 -36.59
C SER A 72 -3.44 15.71 -35.83
N LEU A 73 -3.66 14.49 -36.31
CA LEU A 73 -3.14 13.24 -35.71
C LEU A 73 -1.79 12.79 -36.28
N LYS A 74 -1.23 13.54 -37.26
CA LYS A 74 0.08 13.22 -37.85
C LYS A 74 1.19 13.99 -37.18
N ILE A 75 2.27 13.30 -36.83
CA ILE A 75 3.52 13.90 -36.32
C ILE A 75 4.51 13.96 -37.47
N SER A 76 4.92 15.16 -37.89
CA SER A 76 5.87 15.37 -38.98
C SER A 76 7.27 15.60 -38.44
N GLY A 77 8.19 14.66 -38.69
CA GLY A 77 9.61 14.81 -38.32
C GLY A 77 10.45 15.62 -39.31
N THR A 78 9.94 15.79 -40.57
CA THR A 78 10.71 16.38 -41.70
C THR A 78 10.48 17.89 -41.90
N LYS A 79 9.43 18.47 -41.28
CA LYS A 79 9.00 19.86 -41.52
C LYS A 79 9.62 20.88 -40.54
N GLY A 80 10.78 20.55 -39.99
CA GLY A 80 11.51 21.39 -39.03
C GLY A 80 11.05 21.27 -37.58
N TRP A 81 11.96 21.65 -36.69
CA TRP A 81 11.86 21.43 -35.23
C TRP A 81 10.62 22.07 -34.59
N LYS A 82 10.23 23.28 -35.06
CA LYS A 82 9.03 23.98 -34.56
C LYS A 82 7.75 23.21 -34.86
N ARG A 83 7.66 22.65 -36.06
CA ARG A 83 6.50 21.87 -36.52
C ARG A 83 6.43 20.54 -35.75
N PHE A 84 7.56 19.90 -35.53
CA PHE A 84 7.65 18.68 -34.72
C PHE A 84 7.09 18.87 -33.31
N TRP A 85 7.49 19.93 -32.59
CA TRP A 85 6.99 20.20 -31.24
C TRP A 85 5.50 20.52 -31.21
N TYR A 86 5.01 21.22 -32.22
CA TYR A 86 3.58 21.50 -32.35
C TYR A 86 2.80 20.19 -32.60
N ASP A 87 3.21 19.35 -33.55
CA ASP A 87 2.55 18.09 -33.82
C ASP A 87 2.64 17.12 -32.66
N LEU A 88 3.78 17.08 -31.97
CA LEU A 88 3.95 16.28 -30.75
C LEU A 88 2.98 16.73 -29.64
N HIS A 89 2.81 18.03 -29.46
CA HIS A 89 1.86 18.57 -28.49
C HIS A 89 0.43 18.19 -28.85
N VAL A 90 0.02 18.39 -30.08
CA VAL A 90 -1.36 18.18 -30.55
C VAL A 90 -1.67 16.68 -30.70
N ALA A 91 -0.93 16.00 -31.56
CA ALA A 91 -1.17 14.59 -31.86
C ALA A 91 -0.78 13.68 -30.68
N GLY A 92 0.40 13.92 -30.10
CA GLY A 92 0.84 13.17 -28.92
C GLY A 92 -0.10 13.36 -27.74
N GLY A 93 -0.57 14.60 -27.51
CA GLY A 93 -1.57 14.90 -26.49
C GLY A 93 -2.87 14.14 -26.72
N MET A 94 -3.37 14.05 -27.95
CA MET A 94 -4.58 13.30 -28.27
C MET A 94 -4.43 11.79 -28.09
N TYR A 95 -3.31 11.21 -28.48
CA TYR A 95 -3.03 9.79 -28.24
C TYR A 95 -2.91 9.46 -26.75
N ALA A 96 -2.29 10.36 -25.98
CA ALA A 96 -2.15 10.17 -24.54
C ALA A 96 -3.45 10.44 -23.77
N LEU A 97 -4.36 11.24 -24.31
CA LEU A 97 -5.53 11.79 -23.62
C LEU A 97 -6.36 10.74 -22.90
N ILE A 98 -6.71 9.64 -23.58
CA ILE A 98 -7.61 8.62 -23.01
C ILE A 98 -6.96 7.93 -21.81
N PHE A 99 -5.66 7.68 -21.89
CA PHE A 99 -4.90 7.07 -20.78
C PHE A 99 -4.71 8.05 -19.63
N LEU A 100 -4.36 9.30 -19.94
CA LEU A 100 -4.18 10.34 -18.93
C LEU A 100 -5.49 10.64 -18.19
N LEU A 101 -6.61 10.73 -18.93
CA LEU A 101 -7.92 10.93 -18.35
C LEU A 101 -8.33 9.75 -17.46
N ALA A 102 -8.13 8.51 -17.93
CA ALA A 102 -8.42 7.32 -17.15
C ALA A 102 -7.58 7.26 -15.87
N MET A 103 -6.26 7.57 -15.95
CA MET A 103 -5.40 7.65 -14.77
C MET A 103 -5.81 8.77 -13.81
N ALA A 104 -6.17 9.95 -14.31
CA ALA A 104 -6.60 11.07 -13.48
C ALA A 104 -7.92 10.77 -12.77
N LEU A 105 -8.95 10.30 -13.49
CA LEU A 105 -10.25 9.96 -12.92
C LEU A 105 -10.14 8.83 -11.88
N THR A 106 -9.35 7.81 -12.15
CA THR A 106 -9.12 6.74 -11.17
C THR A 106 -8.30 7.22 -10.00
N GLY A 107 -7.30 8.09 -10.21
CA GLY A 107 -6.47 8.70 -9.17
C GLY A 107 -7.26 9.52 -8.16
N LEU A 108 -8.24 10.31 -8.62
CA LEU A 108 -9.10 11.10 -7.76
C LEU A 108 -9.87 10.28 -6.72
N THR A 109 -10.13 9.01 -6.97
CA THR A 109 -10.81 8.12 -6.00
C THR A 109 -10.03 7.92 -4.69
N TRP A 110 -8.70 8.12 -4.71
CA TRP A 110 -7.87 8.07 -3.51
C TRP A 110 -7.68 9.43 -2.84
N SER A 111 -7.84 10.51 -3.61
CA SER A 111 -7.67 11.87 -3.10
C SER A 111 -8.88 12.34 -2.31
N PHE A 112 -10.08 12.17 -2.85
CA PHE A 112 -11.32 12.70 -2.30
C PHE A 112 -12.35 11.61 -1.97
N PRO A 113 -12.81 11.51 -0.69
CA PRO A 113 -13.85 10.55 -0.30
C PRO A 113 -15.17 10.77 -1.03
N TRP A 114 -15.61 12.03 -1.20
CA TRP A 114 -16.83 12.38 -1.92
C TRP A 114 -16.79 11.93 -3.38
N TYR A 115 -15.63 12.15 -4.05
CA TYR A 115 -15.45 11.72 -5.44
C TYR A 115 -15.49 10.20 -5.56
N ARG A 116 -14.83 9.49 -4.64
CA ARG A 116 -14.88 8.03 -4.58
C ARG A 116 -16.31 7.52 -4.46
N THR A 117 -17.12 8.10 -3.55
CA THR A 117 -18.52 7.72 -3.37
C THR A 117 -19.32 7.97 -4.66
N ALA A 118 -19.18 9.13 -5.29
CA ALA A 118 -19.82 9.45 -6.55
C ALA A 118 -19.37 8.48 -7.67
N PHE A 119 -18.09 8.21 -7.78
CA PHE A 119 -17.53 7.29 -8.78
C PHE A 119 -18.09 5.86 -8.63
N TYR A 120 -18.15 5.32 -7.41
CA TYR A 120 -18.70 3.98 -7.15
C TYR A 120 -20.21 3.94 -7.43
N LYS A 121 -20.92 5.02 -7.13
CA LYS A 121 -22.37 5.14 -7.41
C LYS A 121 -22.67 5.06 -8.91
N VAL A 122 -21.80 5.59 -9.78
CA VAL A 122 -21.92 5.43 -11.25
C VAL A 122 -21.92 3.96 -11.66
N PHE A 123 -21.21 3.07 -10.93
CA PHE A 123 -21.21 1.63 -11.16
C PHE A 123 -22.29 0.86 -10.38
N GLY A 124 -23.26 1.59 -9.78
CA GLY A 124 -24.35 0.98 -9.01
C GLY A 124 -23.90 0.35 -7.70
N VAL A 125 -22.83 0.89 -7.08
CA VAL A 125 -22.29 0.40 -5.81
C VAL A 125 -22.36 1.50 -4.77
N GLU A 126 -23.07 1.22 -3.68
CA GLU A 126 -23.04 2.07 -2.49
C GLU A 126 -21.78 1.77 -1.68
N VAL A 127 -20.96 2.80 -1.49
CA VAL A 127 -19.79 2.70 -0.61
C VAL A 127 -20.30 2.79 0.83
N GLN A 128 -20.47 1.65 1.49
CA GLN A 128 -20.64 1.67 2.94
C GLN A 128 -19.41 2.37 3.54
N GLN A 129 -19.64 3.41 4.29
CA GLN A 129 -18.60 4.18 4.98
C GLN A 129 -18.02 3.35 6.14
N ARG A 130 -17.29 2.27 5.83
CA ARG A 130 -16.49 1.53 6.82
C ARG A 130 -15.40 2.39 7.50
N ALA A 131 -15.20 3.61 7.01
CA ALA A 131 -14.22 4.54 7.59
C ALA A 131 -14.61 5.04 8.99
N ALA A 132 -15.90 5.17 9.30
CA ALA A 132 -16.34 5.58 10.64
C ALA A 132 -16.23 4.42 11.65
N GLN A 133 -16.62 3.20 11.26
CA GLN A 133 -16.58 2.04 12.16
C GLN A 133 -15.16 1.57 12.49
N GLY A 134 -14.19 1.70 11.57
CA GLY A 134 -12.79 1.35 11.84
C GLY A 134 -12.09 2.33 12.79
N HIS A 135 -12.52 3.59 12.84
CA HIS A 135 -12.02 4.57 13.81
C HIS A 135 -12.68 4.39 15.19
N GLU A 136 -13.96 4.07 15.25
CA GLU A 136 -14.64 3.77 16.53
C GLU A 136 -14.10 2.49 17.16
N GLN A 137 -13.92 1.41 16.39
CA GLN A 137 -13.34 0.18 16.93
C GLN A 137 -11.88 0.34 17.39
N LYS A 138 -11.06 1.15 16.71
CA LYS A 138 -9.70 1.46 17.17
C LYS A 138 -9.71 2.36 18.40
N SER A 139 -10.59 3.36 18.47
CA SER A 139 -10.73 4.23 19.65
C SER A 139 -11.24 3.45 20.85
N ASP A 140 -12.14 2.50 20.67
CA ASP A 140 -12.69 1.68 21.75
C ASP A 140 -11.69 0.61 22.22
N ALA A 141 -10.90 0.03 21.33
CA ALA A 141 -9.79 -0.85 21.71
C ALA A 141 -8.72 -0.08 22.49
N GLN A 142 -8.33 1.12 22.03
CA GLN A 142 -7.35 1.97 22.70
C GLN A 142 -7.87 2.47 24.06
N LYS A 143 -9.16 2.80 24.18
CA LYS A 143 -9.82 3.15 25.46
C LYS A 143 -9.88 1.96 26.42
N ARG A 144 -10.07 0.73 25.92
CA ARG A 144 -10.03 -0.50 26.73
C ARG A 144 -8.63 -0.78 27.25
N ASP A 145 -7.61 -0.63 26.40
CA ASP A 145 -6.20 -0.83 26.79
C ASP A 145 -5.75 0.22 27.81
N THR A 146 -6.14 1.47 27.64
CA THR A 146 -5.87 2.54 28.63
C THR A 146 -6.57 2.30 29.96
N LYS A 147 -7.84 1.82 29.94
CA LYS A 147 -8.56 1.45 31.18
C LYS A 147 -7.94 0.23 31.87
N LEU A 148 -7.48 -0.76 31.11
CA LEU A 148 -6.78 -1.93 31.63
C LEU A 148 -5.41 -1.57 32.23
N ALA A 149 -4.67 -0.66 31.61
CA ALA A 149 -3.41 -0.13 32.15
C ALA A 149 -3.63 0.63 33.46
N ALA A 150 -4.59 1.56 33.51
CA ALA A 150 -4.95 2.30 34.71
C ALA A 150 -5.46 1.38 35.85
N HIS A 151 -6.18 0.30 35.52
CA HIS A 151 -6.62 -0.69 36.52
C HIS A 151 -5.45 -1.52 37.04
N ARG A 152 -4.44 -1.82 36.24
CA ARG A 152 -3.20 -2.50 36.65
C ARG A 152 -2.32 -1.60 37.55
N GLU A 153 -2.23 -0.30 37.28
CA GLU A 153 -1.54 0.67 38.11
C GLU A 153 -2.20 0.79 39.51
N LYS A 154 -3.53 1.01 39.56
CA LYS A 154 -4.26 1.03 40.82
C LYS A 154 -4.11 -0.24 41.67
N LYS A 155 -4.00 -1.40 41.01
CA LYS A 155 -3.79 -2.68 41.66
C LYS A 155 -2.35 -2.83 42.20
N ARG A 156 -1.36 -2.18 41.56
CA ARG A 156 0.02 -2.11 42.01
C ARG A 156 0.16 -1.19 43.23
N GLU A 157 -0.41 0.02 43.15
CA GLU A 157 -0.46 0.96 44.30
C GLU A 157 -1.17 0.37 45.53
N GLY A 158 -2.32 -0.28 45.32
CA GLY A 158 -3.04 -0.96 46.42
C GLY A 158 -2.27 -2.14 47.04
N ASN A 159 -1.37 -2.78 46.32
CA ASN A 159 -0.49 -3.82 46.85
C ASN A 159 0.74 -3.26 47.58
N GLU A 160 1.25 -2.09 47.17
CA GLU A 160 2.35 -1.42 47.83
C GLU A 160 1.89 -0.81 49.16
N VAL A 161 0.70 -0.20 49.22
CA VAL A 161 0.10 0.27 50.48
C VAL A 161 -0.13 -0.87 51.48
N ARG A 162 -0.60 -2.05 51.01
CA ARG A 162 -0.74 -3.25 51.88
C ARG A 162 0.59 -3.83 52.37
N LYS A 163 1.69 -3.62 51.63
CA LYS A 163 3.04 -4.02 52.06
C LYS A 163 3.61 -3.04 53.11
N GLY A 164 3.29 -1.75 53.01
CA GLY A 164 3.66 -0.73 53.99
C GLY A 164 2.98 -0.91 55.37
N GLU A 165 1.72 -1.34 55.39
CA GLU A 165 0.98 -1.56 56.67
C GLU A 165 1.38 -2.84 57.39
N ARG A 166 2.10 -3.77 56.77
CA ARG A 166 2.60 -5.00 57.44
C ARG A 166 3.96 -4.85 58.13
N SER A 167 4.64 -3.71 57.95
CA SER A 167 5.95 -3.48 58.58
C SER A 167 5.90 -2.82 59.99
N GLY A 168 4.71 -2.61 60.52
CA GLY A 168 4.50 -1.99 61.84
C GLY A 168 3.91 -2.92 62.92
N ARG A 169 4.55 -4.06 63.23
CA ARG A 169 4.20 -4.84 64.43
C ARG A 169 5.45 -5.32 65.10
N PRO A 170 5.57 -5.14 66.49
CA PRO A 170 6.82 -5.33 67.22
C PRO A 170 7.14 -6.80 67.45
N GLU A 171 8.44 -7.01 67.61
CA GLU A 171 9.11 -8.29 67.94
C GLU A 171 8.53 -9.03 69.13
N GLY A 172 8.42 -10.32 68.99
CA GLY A 172 8.15 -11.26 70.05
C GLY A 172 8.37 -12.70 69.67
N ARG A 173 9.57 -13.21 70.05
CA ARG A 173 9.94 -14.61 70.30
C ARG A 173 10.15 -15.63 69.18
N ARG A 174 11.42 -15.94 68.96
CA ARG A 174 12.16 -17.24 68.91
C ARG A 174 11.44 -18.46 68.31
N ASN A 175 11.97 -19.06 67.24
CA ASN A 175 12.92 -20.19 67.32
C ASN A 175 13.22 -20.75 65.93
N ASN A 176 14.48 -20.94 65.65
CA ASN A 176 15.19 -21.94 64.87
C ASN A 176 14.47 -22.69 63.73
N ARG A 177 14.97 -22.50 62.54
CA ARG A 177 15.68 -23.56 61.79
C ARG A 177 16.34 -22.98 60.56
N GLU A 178 17.61 -23.29 60.48
CA GLU A 178 18.53 -23.08 59.33
C GLU A 178 18.00 -23.72 58.07
N HIS A 179 18.12 -23.08 56.91
CA HIS A 179 18.99 -23.52 55.82
C HIS A 179 18.91 -22.57 54.63
N ALA A 180 20.12 -22.24 54.21
CA ALA A 180 20.63 -21.95 52.90
C ALA A 180 20.25 -20.65 52.20
N LYS A 181 21.16 -19.73 52.36
CA LYS A 181 21.74 -18.80 51.39
C LYS A 181 21.52 -19.19 49.93
N ASN A 182 21.06 -18.28 49.08
CA ASN A 182 21.98 -17.80 48.08
C ASN A 182 21.60 -16.39 47.58
N ARG A 183 22.54 -15.48 47.76
CA ARG A 183 22.64 -14.15 47.11
C ARG A 183 23.02 -14.36 45.67
N ASN A 184 22.54 -13.56 44.80
CA ASN A 184 23.44 -12.95 43.83
C ASN A 184 22.86 -11.66 43.25
N THR A 185 23.40 -10.57 43.74
CA THR A 185 23.61 -9.31 43.01
C THR A 185 24.82 -9.55 42.10
N GLY A 186 24.68 -9.31 40.82
CA GLY A 186 25.74 -9.40 39.81
C GLY A 186 25.62 -8.29 38.78
N GLU A 187 26.52 -7.37 38.95
CA GLU A 187 26.96 -6.28 38.12
C GLU A 187 27.41 -6.77 36.73
N TYR A 188 27.03 -6.07 35.69
CA TYR A 188 27.48 -6.34 34.32
C TYR A 188 28.88 -5.80 34.11
N THR A 189 29.87 -6.68 34.00
CA THR A 189 31.13 -6.43 33.30
C THR A 189 31.38 -7.57 32.31
N GLY A 190 31.66 -7.20 31.06
CA GLY A 190 31.87 -8.13 29.98
C GLY A 190 33.20 -8.90 30.11
N GLU A 191 33.13 -10.19 29.84
CA GLU A 191 34.20 -10.99 29.31
C GLU A 191 33.62 -12.30 28.77
N GLN A 192 34.00 -12.67 27.54
CA GLN A 192 33.65 -13.95 26.90
C GLN A 192 34.43 -15.09 27.58
N PRO A 193 33.81 -16.22 27.86
CA PRO A 193 34.54 -17.46 28.09
C PRO A 193 34.40 -18.41 26.92
N ASP A 194 35.54 -18.99 26.61
CA ASP A 194 35.87 -20.02 25.63
C ASP A 194 34.89 -21.19 25.50
N SER A 195 34.75 -21.59 24.25
CA SER A 195 34.07 -22.79 23.77
C SER A 195 34.73 -24.09 24.24
N LYS A 196 34.14 -24.78 25.19
CA LYS A 196 34.29 -26.26 25.31
C LYS A 196 33.14 -26.84 26.15
N GLY A 197 32.35 -27.73 25.51
CA GLY A 197 31.46 -28.67 26.21
C GLY A 197 30.01 -28.17 26.41
N ARG A 198 29.28 -27.97 25.37
CA ARG A 198 27.80 -27.86 25.41
C ARG A 198 27.23 -29.13 24.79
N PRO A 199 26.33 -29.87 25.44
CA PRO A 199 25.61 -30.96 24.79
C PRO A 199 24.82 -30.38 23.63
N GLU A 200 24.89 -30.97 22.43
CA GLU A 200 24.03 -30.74 21.31
C GLU A 200 22.58 -31.01 21.73
N ASN A 201 21.93 -30.01 22.27
CA ASN A 201 20.49 -30.03 22.34
C ASN A 201 19.98 -29.64 20.93
N ASN A 202 19.29 -30.56 20.29
CA ASN A 202 18.51 -30.41 19.10
C ASN A 202 17.55 -29.21 19.22
N HIS A 203 18.09 -27.97 19.10
CA HIS A 203 17.28 -26.74 19.10
C HIS A 203 16.58 -26.53 17.75
N SER A 204 16.95 -27.29 16.72
CA SER A 204 16.33 -27.22 15.40
C SER A 204 14.88 -27.71 15.39
N ASP A 205 14.56 -28.74 16.14
CA ASP A 205 13.23 -29.34 16.14
C ASP A 205 12.18 -28.52 16.90
N ILE A 206 12.60 -27.83 17.96
CA ILE A 206 11.70 -26.97 18.76
C ILE A 206 11.34 -25.70 18.01
N TYR A 207 12.27 -25.15 17.23
CA TYR A 207 11.98 -23.96 16.40
C TYR A 207 11.11 -24.29 15.19
N LEU A 208 11.19 -25.50 14.64
CA LEU A 208 10.36 -25.96 13.54
C LEU A 208 8.88 -26.11 13.96
N VAL A 209 8.62 -26.59 15.17
CA VAL A 209 7.25 -26.79 15.70
C VAL A 209 6.54 -25.47 16.02
N THR A 210 7.30 -24.39 16.33
CA THR A 210 6.72 -23.07 16.67
C THR A 210 6.83 -22.05 15.55
N SER A 211 7.44 -22.41 14.42
CA SER A 211 7.61 -21.50 13.28
C SER A 211 6.29 -21.38 12.50
N PRO A 212 5.79 -20.15 12.24
CA PRO A 212 4.60 -19.95 11.40
C PRO A 212 4.80 -20.40 9.95
N PHE A 213 6.02 -20.85 9.60
CA PHE A 213 6.41 -21.26 8.24
C PHE A 213 6.36 -22.76 8.00
N VAL A 214 6.12 -23.58 9.02
CA VAL A 214 6.19 -25.05 8.92
C VAL A 214 5.31 -25.60 7.81
N TYR A 215 4.08 -25.11 7.71
CA TYR A 215 3.10 -25.59 6.72
C TYR A 215 3.11 -24.84 5.40
N TRP A 216 3.98 -23.84 5.22
CA TRP A 216 3.94 -23.00 4.01
C TRP A 216 4.21 -23.77 2.72
N GLN A 217 5.11 -24.76 2.75
CA GLN A 217 5.38 -25.57 1.58
C GLN A 217 4.19 -26.46 1.22
N GLU A 218 3.56 -27.09 2.19
CA GLU A 218 2.37 -27.92 2.00
C GLU A 218 1.18 -27.09 1.44
N ILE A 219 0.95 -25.91 2.02
CA ILE A 219 -0.07 -24.96 1.56
C ILE A 219 0.23 -24.52 0.13
N TYR A 220 1.50 -24.20 -0.18
CA TYR A 220 1.89 -23.84 -1.53
C TYR A 220 1.60 -24.97 -2.52
N ASP A 221 2.00 -26.19 -2.23
CA ASP A 221 1.82 -27.34 -3.11
C ASP A 221 0.33 -27.67 -3.30
N LYS A 222 -0.49 -27.53 -2.26
CA LYS A 222 -1.93 -27.72 -2.31
C LYS A 222 -2.59 -26.65 -3.19
N LEU A 223 -2.27 -25.36 -2.98
CA LEU A 223 -2.81 -24.25 -3.77
C LEU A 223 -2.36 -24.31 -5.23
N ARG A 224 -1.11 -24.70 -5.49
CA ARG A 224 -0.57 -24.89 -6.83
C ARG A 224 -1.32 -25.98 -7.60
N ARG A 225 -1.60 -27.11 -6.94
CA ARG A 225 -2.38 -28.20 -7.55
C ARG A 225 -3.82 -27.81 -7.83
N GLN A 226 -4.45 -27.06 -6.92
CA GLN A 226 -5.82 -26.59 -7.07
C GLN A 226 -6.00 -25.48 -8.11
N ASN A 227 -4.94 -24.72 -8.39
CA ASN A 227 -4.98 -23.55 -9.26
C ASN A 227 -3.86 -23.61 -10.32
N PRO A 228 -3.94 -24.46 -11.33
CA PRO A 228 -2.85 -24.64 -12.31
C PRO A 228 -2.54 -23.36 -13.12
N GLU A 229 -3.52 -22.47 -13.30
CA GLU A 229 -3.38 -21.20 -14.03
C GLU A 229 -2.98 -20.02 -13.14
N TYR A 230 -2.42 -20.26 -11.95
CA TYR A 230 -2.02 -19.18 -11.08
C TYR A 230 -0.92 -18.31 -11.70
N LYS A 231 -1.01 -17.00 -11.46
CA LYS A 231 0.08 -16.05 -11.77
C LYS A 231 1.09 -15.97 -10.64
N GLN A 232 0.58 -15.91 -9.41
CA GLN A 232 1.38 -15.78 -8.20
C GLN A 232 0.61 -16.35 -7.01
N ILE A 233 1.30 -17.10 -6.19
CA ILE A 233 0.84 -17.52 -4.86
C ILE A 233 1.68 -16.74 -3.85
N SER A 234 1.02 -16.08 -2.91
CA SER A 234 1.64 -15.36 -1.80
C SER A 234 1.12 -15.94 -0.49
N ILE A 235 2.03 -16.33 0.40
CA ILE A 235 1.72 -16.88 1.71
C ILE A 235 2.25 -15.93 2.76
N SER A 236 1.45 -15.71 3.79
CA SER A 236 1.78 -14.93 4.99
C SER A 236 1.33 -15.70 6.21
N SER A 237 1.68 -15.25 7.42
CA SER A 237 1.20 -15.90 8.64
C SER A 237 -0.33 -15.99 8.66
N GLY A 238 -0.87 -17.21 8.63
CA GLY A 238 -2.30 -17.51 8.68
C GLY A 238 -3.11 -17.16 7.42
N THR A 239 -2.50 -16.65 6.34
CA THR A 239 -3.21 -16.30 5.11
C THR A 239 -2.42 -16.63 3.86
N ALA A 240 -3.11 -17.10 2.82
CA ALA A 240 -2.54 -17.28 1.49
C ALA A 240 -3.42 -16.59 0.45
N SER A 241 -2.84 -16.13 -0.65
CA SER A 241 -3.56 -15.56 -1.78
C SER A 241 -3.04 -16.08 -3.10
N VAL A 242 -3.96 -16.46 -3.97
CA VAL A 242 -3.69 -16.91 -5.34
C VAL A 242 -4.20 -15.86 -6.30
N SER A 243 -3.29 -15.21 -7.03
CA SER A 243 -3.65 -14.24 -8.05
C SER A 243 -3.60 -14.85 -9.44
N PHE A 244 -4.48 -14.36 -10.32
CA PHE A 244 -4.64 -14.82 -11.69
C PHE A 244 -4.38 -13.68 -12.67
N ASN A 245 -4.07 -14.04 -13.92
CA ASN A 245 -3.90 -13.06 -14.98
C ASN A 245 -5.26 -12.72 -15.60
N ARG A 246 -6.09 -11.93 -14.89
CA ARG A 246 -7.43 -11.53 -15.36
C ARG A 246 -7.39 -10.18 -16.07
N PHE A 247 -7.88 -10.17 -17.31
CA PHE A 247 -8.06 -8.92 -18.04
C PHE A 247 -8.96 -7.95 -17.26
N GLY A 248 -8.58 -6.69 -17.22
CA GLY A 248 -9.30 -5.63 -16.49
C GLY A 248 -8.96 -5.54 -15.01
N ASN A 249 -8.67 -6.64 -14.31
CA ASN A 249 -8.39 -6.63 -12.88
C ASN A 249 -7.23 -7.55 -12.49
N GLN A 250 -6.02 -7.03 -12.56
CA GLN A 250 -4.80 -7.75 -12.18
C GLN A 250 -4.61 -7.94 -10.67
N ARG A 251 -5.51 -7.37 -9.86
CA ARG A 251 -5.58 -7.60 -8.41
C ARG A 251 -6.60 -8.67 -8.00
N ALA A 252 -7.25 -9.28 -8.98
CA ALA A 252 -8.14 -10.40 -8.72
C ALA A 252 -7.34 -11.54 -8.09
N SER A 253 -7.72 -11.93 -6.87
CA SER A 253 -7.08 -13.02 -6.14
C SER A 253 -8.09 -13.75 -5.27
N ASP A 254 -7.94 -15.04 -5.21
CA ASP A 254 -8.59 -15.88 -4.21
C ASP A 254 -7.78 -15.81 -2.93
N ARG A 255 -8.45 -15.75 -1.78
CA ARG A 255 -7.83 -15.68 -0.46
C ARG A 255 -8.23 -16.88 0.37
N TYR A 256 -7.26 -17.39 1.07
CA TYR A 256 -7.36 -18.54 1.94
C TYR A 256 -6.81 -18.17 3.31
N SER A 257 -7.59 -18.38 4.36
CA SER A 257 -7.11 -18.34 5.73
C SER A 257 -6.77 -19.76 6.17
N PHE A 258 -5.71 -19.94 6.91
CA PHE A 258 -5.29 -21.23 7.44
C PHE A 258 -4.79 -21.13 8.87
N ASN A 259 -4.94 -22.22 9.62
CA ASN A 259 -4.40 -22.33 10.95
C ASN A 259 -2.87 -22.55 10.86
N THR A 260 -2.09 -21.73 11.57
CA THR A 260 -0.63 -21.82 11.58
C THR A 260 -0.09 -23.05 12.28
N ASP A 261 -0.90 -23.68 13.15
CA ASP A 261 -0.46 -24.80 13.98
C ASP A 261 -0.62 -26.16 13.28
N ASN A 262 -1.58 -26.28 12.35
CA ASN A 262 -1.87 -27.53 11.64
C ASN A 262 -1.96 -27.39 10.12
N GLY A 263 -1.84 -26.19 9.56
CA GLY A 263 -1.89 -25.93 8.12
C GLY A 263 -3.28 -26.13 7.47
N GLU A 264 -4.34 -26.36 8.24
CA GLU A 264 -5.68 -26.54 7.70
C GLU A 264 -6.31 -25.23 7.26
N PHE A 265 -7.00 -25.22 6.12
CA PHE A 265 -7.74 -24.06 5.67
C PHE A 265 -9.00 -23.85 6.52
N THR A 266 -9.10 -22.65 7.09
CA THR A 266 -10.24 -22.23 7.94
C THR A 266 -11.29 -21.47 7.16
N GLU A 267 -10.89 -20.64 6.19
CA GLU A 267 -11.80 -19.84 5.39
C GLU A 267 -11.28 -19.70 3.95
N THR A 268 -12.17 -19.73 2.99
CA THR A 268 -11.84 -19.49 1.57
C THR A 268 -12.74 -18.40 1.02
N SER A 269 -12.13 -17.34 0.51
CA SER A 269 -12.82 -16.21 -0.13
C SER A 269 -12.40 -16.14 -1.60
N LEU A 270 -13.21 -16.70 -2.48
CA LEU A 270 -12.98 -16.70 -3.91
C LEU A 270 -13.32 -15.34 -4.53
N TYR A 271 -12.52 -14.89 -5.48
CA TYR A 271 -12.77 -13.64 -6.22
C TYR A 271 -14.13 -13.60 -6.91
N GLN A 272 -14.65 -14.77 -7.35
CA GLN A 272 -15.97 -14.86 -7.98
C GLN A 272 -17.08 -14.39 -7.04
N HIS A 273 -16.98 -14.72 -5.76
CA HIS A 273 -17.95 -14.36 -4.72
C HIS A 273 -17.68 -13.00 -4.07
N GLN A 274 -16.58 -12.34 -4.44
CA GLN A 274 -16.25 -11.02 -3.90
C GLN A 274 -17.34 -10.01 -4.30
N ASP A 275 -17.62 -9.10 -3.38
CA ASP A 275 -18.58 -8.00 -3.60
C ASP A 275 -18.15 -7.10 -4.77
N LYS A 276 -19.13 -6.42 -5.39
CA LYS A 276 -18.88 -5.50 -6.51
C LYS A 276 -17.89 -4.38 -6.14
N SER A 277 -17.94 -3.89 -4.90
CA SER A 277 -17.05 -2.84 -4.39
C SER A 277 -15.58 -3.27 -4.42
N GLY A 278 -15.28 -4.50 -3.98
CA GLY A 278 -13.95 -5.09 -4.03
C GLY A 278 -13.43 -5.26 -5.47
N LYS A 279 -14.29 -5.74 -6.37
CA LYS A 279 -13.96 -5.89 -7.81
C LYS A 279 -13.64 -4.56 -8.46
N ILE A 280 -14.45 -3.52 -8.21
CA ILE A 280 -14.23 -2.16 -8.73
C ILE A 280 -12.93 -1.56 -8.18
N ARG A 281 -12.63 -1.76 -6.89
CA ARG A 281 -11.36 -1.30 -6.30
C ARG A 281 -10.14 -1.88 -7.02
N GLY A 282 -10.17 -3.18 -7.32
CA GLY A 282 -9.11 -3.85 -8.07
C GLY A 282 -9.00 -3.34 -9.50
N TRP A 283 -10.12 -3.07 -10.16
CA TRP A 283 -10.17 -2.50 -11.50
C TRP A 283 -9.65 -1.07 -11.54
N ILE A 284 -10.10 -0.19 -10.64
CA ILE A 284 -9.58 1.20 -10.49
C ILE A 284 -8.05 1.19 -10.40
N TYR A 285 -7.50 0.33 -9.54
CA TYR A 285 -6.05 0.22 -9.41
C TYR A 285 -5.40 -0.24 -10.71
N SER A 286 -5.95 -1.27 -11.37
CA SER A 286 -5.38 -1.84 -12.59
C SER A 286 -5.39 -0.85 -13.74
N VAL A 287 -6.44 -0.03 -13.87
CA VAL A 287 -6.53 1.06 -14.84
C VAL A 287 -5.52 2.15 -14.54
N HIS A 288 -5.43 2.59 -13.27
CA HIS A 288 -4.52 3.67 -12.86
C HIS A 288 -3.05 3.35 -13.11
N VAL A 289 -2.62 2.12 -12.82
CA VAL A 289 -1.22 1.70 -13.04
C VAL A 289 -0.98 1.14 -14.45
N GLY A 290 -2.02 1.10 -15.28
CA GLY A 290 -1.94 0.66 -16.69
C GLY A 290 -1.74 -0.84 -16.88
N ASN A 291 -1.98 -1.69 -15.89
CA ASN A 291 -1.73 -3.13 -16.03
C ASN A 291 -3.00 -3.97 -16.32
N TRP A 292 -4.10 -3.33 -16.66
CA TRP A 292 -5.39 -3.98 -16.92
C TRP A 292 -5.38 -5.00 -18.09
N GLY A 293 -4.53 -4.80 -19.09
CA GLY A 293 -4.28 -5.71 -20.20
C GLY A 293 -2.85 -6.27 -20.22
N GLY A 294 -2.20 -6.39 -19.05
CA GLY A 294 -0.87 -6.97 -18.90
C GLY A 294 0.26 -6.01 -19.31
N MET A 295 1.32 -6.57 -19.91
CA MET A 295 2.52 -5.80 -20.28
C MET A 295 2.25 -4.77 -21.39
N PHE A 296 1.42 -5.14 -22.36
CA PHE A 296 1.09 -4.24 -23.47
C PHE A 296 0.47 -2.91 -23.00
N THR A 297 -0.55 -2.99 -22.15
CA THR A 297 -1.20 -1.78 -21.63
C THR A 297 -0.30 -1.00 -20.68
N ARG A 298 0.62 -1.67 -19.95
CA ARG A 298 1.65 -1.00 -19.16
C ARG A 298 2.56 -0.13 -20.00
N ILE A 299 3.03 -0.65 -21.14
CA ILE A 299 3.89 0.10 -22.07
C ILE A 299 3.12 1.30 -22.64
N LEU A 300 1.88 1.10 -23.08
CA LEU A 300 1.04 2.20 -23.60
C LEU A 300 0.81 3.28 -22.55
N THR A 301 0.48 2.89 -21.34
CA THR A 301 0.26 3.83 -20.23
C THR A 301 1.54 4.56 -19.83
N PHE A 302 2.69 3.89 -19.86
CA PHE A 302 3.99 4.51 -19.64
C PHE A 302 4.32 5.56 -20.71
N ILE A 303 4.12 5.23 -21.99
CA ILE A 303 4.30 6.19 -23.10
C ILE A 303 3.35 7.38 -22.95
N ALA A 304 2.07 7.13 -22.62
CA ALA A 304 1.11 8.20 -22.37
C ALA A 304 1.52 9.09 -21.19
N ALA A 305 2.06 8.53 -20.11
CA ALA A 305 2.57 9.30 -18.98
C ALA A 305 3.78 10.17 -19.36
N LEU A 306 4.71 9.65 -20.17
CA LEU A 306 5.84 10.43 -20.70
C LEU A 306 5.37 11.58 -21.61
N LEU A 307 4.41 11.32 -22.50
CA LEU A 307 3.79 12.36 -23.30
C LEU A 307 3.11 13.39 -22.41
N GLY A 308 2.34 12.95 -21.42
CA GLY A 308 1.69 13.82 -20.43
C GLY A 308 2.67 14.73 -19.69
N ALA A 309 3.84 14.22 -19.32
CA ALA A 309 4.90 15.02 -18.71
C ALA A 309 5.53 16.04 -19.69
N ALA A 310 5.59 15.70 -20.98
CA ALA A 310 6.11 16.58 -22.02
C ALA A 310 5.13 17.70 -22.42
N LEU A 311 3.81 17.50 -22.25
CA LEU A 311 2.78 18.47 -22.70
C LEU A 311 2.94 19.86 -22.09
N PRO A 312 3.17 20.06 -20.76
CA PRO A 312 3.41 21.37 -20.19
C PRO A 312 4.65 22.05 -20.80
N LEU A 313 5.74 21.31 -20.98
CA LEU A 313 6.99 21.82 -21.54
C LEU A 313 6.81 22.29 -22.99
N THR A 314 6.15 21.46 -23.81
CA THR A 314 5.84 21.80 -25.20
C THR A 314 4.85 22.96 -25.30
N GLY A 315 3.86 23.01 -24.44
CA GLY A 315 2.89 24.09 -24.33
C GLY A 315 3.55 25.42 -24.00
N TYR A 316 4.41 25.47 -22.98
CA TYR A 316 5.20 26.68 -22.63
C TYR A 316 6.12 27.12 -23.77
N TYR A 317 6.81 26.18 -24.39
CA TYR A 317 7.67 26.50 -25.56
C TYR A 317 6.88 27.16 -26.69
N LEU A 318 5.72 26.64 -27.05
CA LEU A 318 4.87 27.18 -28.10
C LEU A 318 4.31 28.57 -27.71
N TRP A 319 3.89 28.73 -26.45
CA TRP A 319 3.36 29.99 -25.91
C TRP A 319 4.42 31.07 -25.89
N ILE A 320 5.61 30.81 -25.36
CA ILE A 320 6.73 31.76 -25.35
C ILE A 320 7.10 32.21 -26.77
N LYS A 321 7.19 31.29 -27.73
CA LYS A 321 7.48 31.61 -29.12
C LYS A 321 6.38 32.48 -29.78
N ARG A 322 5.14 32.29 -29.39
CA ARG A 322 4.03 33.15 -29.85
C ARG A 322 4.14 34.55 -29.24
N LEU A 323 4.45 34.64 -27.94
CA LEU A 323 4.60 35.90 -27.22
C LEU A 323 5.72 36.76 -27.84
N ILE A 324 6.89 36.19 -28.05
CA ILE A 324 8.04 36.88 -28.69
C ILE A 324 7.70 37.39 -30.12
N LYS A 325 6.83 36.66 -30.84
CA LYS A 325 6.40 37.11 -32.18
C LYS A 325 5.41 38.27 -32.12
N VAL A 326 4.65 38.42 -31.07
CA VAL A 326 3.69 39.54 -30.89
C VAL A 326 4.40 40.77 -30.38
N LEU A 327 5.51 40.63 -29.66
CA LEU A 327 6.32 41.74 -29.11
C LEU A 327 7.35 42.32 -30.10
N LYS A 328 7.58 41.64 -31.23
CA LYS A 328 8.34 42.12 -32.37
C LYS A 328 7.43 42.70 -33.46
#